data_34604ec953a94b14b00c4b05cdf95079
#
_entry.id   34604ec953a94b14b00c4b05cdf95079
#
_cell.length_a   1.000
_cell.length_b   1.000
_cell.length_c   1.000
_cell.angle_alpha   90.00
_cell.angle_beta   90.00
_cell.angle_gamma   90.00
#
_symmetry.space_group_name_H-M   'P 1'
#
loop_
_entity.id
_entity.type
_entity.pdbx_description
1 polymer ?
#
loop_
_entity_poly.entity_id
_entity_poly.type
_entity_poly.pdbx_seq_one_letter_code
_entity_poly.pdbx_strand_id
1 'polypeptide(L)'
;MQDHEPTLFEIWVCADGYWCDHTKNLCPGTLTDEYERLLEQLLAVYNDAVAHCRPGASLAQLDGLIRAGIAEAGYPGQPSHPVAHGVGARAHEPPYAHQAAGGTIEAGMVLAIEPGIYWEGGGGLRLEDNFLITSDGAEQLGRIPDDFRTLERGVP
;
A
#
# COMPACT_ATOMS: atom_id res chain seq x y z
N MET A 1 -8.47 11.49 16.90
CA MET A 1 -9.20 11.08 15.67
C MET A 1 -10.43 11.96 15.58
N GLN A 2 -10.75 12.43 14.41
CA GLN A 2 -11.99 13.17 14.15
C GLN A 2 -13.04 12.21 13.61
N ASP A 3 -14.31 12.47 13.94
CA ASP A 3 -15.40 11.66 13.38
C ASP A 3 -15.45 11.83 11.85
N HIS A 4 -15.70 10.74 11.16
CA HIS A 4 -15.82 10.68 9.69
C HIS A 4 -14.52 10.95 8.91
N GLU A 5 -13.38 11.10 9.60
CA GLU A 5 -12.08 11.27 8.97
C GLU A 5 -11.17 10.06 9.27
N PRO A 6 -10.52 9.49 8.27
CA PRO A 6 -9.59 8.38 8.49
C PRO A 6 -8.34 8.85 9.22
N THR A 7 -7.86 8.01 10.12
CA THR A 7 -6.55 8.14 10.74
C THR A 7 -5.67 7.01 10.25
N LEU A 8 -4.54 7.36 9.69
CA LEU A 8 -3.56 6.40 9.17
C LEU A 8 -2.70 5.87 10.32
N PHE A 9 -2.56 4.56 10.40
CA PHE A 9 -1.66 3.86 11.31
C PHE A 9 -0.66 3.06 10.50
N GLU A 10 0.60 3.40 10.64
CA GLU A 10 1.72 2.64 10.12
C GLU A 10 2.30 1.78 11.25
N ILE A 11 2.45 0.49 11.01
CA ILE A 11 2.76 -0.49 12.04
C ILE A 11 3.96 -1.31 11.58
N TRP A 12 5.08 -1.13 12.27
CA TRP A 12 6.30 -1.90 12.07
C TRP A 12 6.50 -2.86 13.24
N VAL A 13 6.61 -4.13 12.92
CA VAL A 13 6.87 -5.16 13.93
C VAL A 13 8.06 -6.00 13.49
N CYS A 14 8.96 -6.26 14.44
CA CYS A 14 10.06 -7.17 14.24
C CYS A 14 9.86 -8.42 15.12
N ALA A 15 9.83 -9.58 14.49
CA ALA A 15 9.77 -10.87 15.17
C ALA A 15 10.90 -11.77 14.67
N ASP A 16 11.69 -12.32 15.59
CA ASP A 16 12.82 -13.21 15.29
C ASP A 16 13.83 -12.61 14.27
N GLY A 17 13.97 -11.28 14.26
CA GLY A 17 14.90 -10.56 13.38
C GLY A 17 14.33 -10.22 12.00
N TYR A 18 13.07 -10.54 11.72
CA TYR A 18 12.38 -10.17 10.49
C TYR A 18 11.30 -9.11 10.75
N TRP A 19 11.22 -8.13 9.87
CA TRP A 19 10.28 -7.03 9.93
C TRP A 19 9.05 -7.28 9.07
N CYS A 20 7.94 -6.72 9.49
CA CYS A 20 6.80 -6.44 8.62
C CYS A 20 6.51 -4.94 8.62
N ASP A 21 5.84 -4.47 7.57
CA ASP A 21 5.43 -3.09 7.38
C ASP A 21 3.99 -3.05 6.87
N HIS A 22 3.11 -2.46 7.65
CA HIS A 22 1.69 -2.42 7.32
C HIS A 22 1.12 -1.04 7.61
N THR A 23 0.32 -0.51 6.71
CA THR A 23 -0.52 0.64 6.98
C THR A 23 -1.98 0.26 6.95
N LYS A 24 -2.69 0.68 7.98
CA LYS A 24 -4.16 0.60 8.05
C LYS A 24 -4.72 1.96 8.41
N ASN A 25 -5.92 2.20 7.95
CA ASN A 25 -6.64 3.43 8.26
C ASN A 25 -7.84 3.08 9.14
N LEU A 26 -8.07 3.86 10.17
CA LEU A 26 -9.22 3.73 11.06
C LEU A 26 -10.08 4.98 10.93
N CYS A 27 -11.37 4.81 10.78
CA CYS A 27 -12.32 5.92 10.73
C CYS A 27 -13.35 5.76 11.83
N PRO A 28 -13.44 6.68 12.79
CA PRO A 28 -14.57 6.70 13.71
C PRO A 28 -15.83 7.12 12.97
N GLY A 29 -16.88 6.30 13.07
CA GLY A 29 -18.12 6.53 12.35
C GLY A 29 -18.03 6.18 10.86
N THR A 30 -18.92 6.74 10.07
CA THR A 30 -19.03 6.48 8.63
C THR A 30 -18.11 7.41 7.84
N LEU A 31 -17.38 6.91 6.87
CA LEU A 31 -16.61 7.73 5.94
C LEU A 31 -17.51 8.75 5.23
N THR A 32 -16.95 9.90 4.90
CA THR A 32 -17.61 10.82 3.98
C THR A 32 -17.60 10.24 2.55
N ASP A 33 -18.54 10.66 1.71
CA ASP A 33 -18.61 10.23 0.29
C ASP A 33 -17.28 10.48 -0.45
N GLU A 34 -16.56 11.54 -0.08
CA GLU A 34 -15.25 11.85 -0.66
C GLU A 34 -14.22 10.78 -0.29
N TYR A 35 -14.10 10.43 0.99
CA TYR A 35 -13.17 9.40 1.45
C TYR A 35 -13.55 8.00 0.96
N GLU A 36 -14.84 7.67 0.86
CA GLU A 36 -15.30 6.41 0.25
C GLU A 36 -14.85 6.30 -1.20
N ARG A 37 -15.10 7.34 -1.99
CA ARG A 37 -14.67 7.38 -3.39
C ARG A 37 -13.15 7.25 -3.54
N LEU A 38 -12.39 7.96 -2.70
CA LEU A 38 -10.92 7.89 -2.73
C LEU A 38 -10.40 6.52 -2.32
N LEU A 39 -11.03 5.89 -1.33
CA LEU A 39 -10.69 4.52 -0.92
C LEU A 39 -10.93 3.52 -2.05
N GLU A 40 -12.07 3.61 -2.74
CA GLU A 40 -12.37 2.75 -3.88
C GLU A 40 -11.35 2.91 -5.02
N GLN A 41 -10.97 4.15 -5.34
CA GLN A 41 -9.95 4.43 -6.33
C GLN A 41 -8.58 3.90 -5.91
N LEU A 42 -8.20 4.11 -4.65
CA LEU A 42 -6.92 3.62 -4.12
C LEU A 42 -6.86 2.09 -4.06
N LEU A 43 -7.97 1.44 -3.71
CA LEU A 43 -8.10 -0.03 -3.76
C LEU A 43 -7.93 -0.58 -5.17
N ALA A 44 -8.46 0.10 -6.19
CA ALA A 44 -8.24 -0.30 -7.57
C ALA A 44 -6.75 -0.23 -7.95
N VAL A 45 -6.08 0.90 -7.64
CA VAL A 45 -4.64 1.07 -7.87
C VAL A 45 -3.82 0.01 -7.12
N TYR A 46 -4.16 -0.26 -5.87
CA TYR A 46 -3.51 -1.28 -5.06
C TYR A 46 -3.64 -2.68 -5.66
N ASN A 47 -4.84 -3.07 -6.07
CA ASN A 47 -5.08 -4.37 -6.69
C ASN A 47 -4.32 -4.53 -8.01
N ASP A 48 -4.28 -3.48 -8.84
CA ASP A 48 -3.51 -3.48 -10.08
C ASP A 48 -1.99 -3.59 -9.81
N ALA A 49 -1.49 -2.92 -8.77
CA ALA A 49 -0.11 -3.02 -8.34
C ALA A 49 0.24 -4.45 -7.89
N VAL A 50 -0.61 -5.07 -7.07
CA VAL A 50 -0.44 -6.45 -6.61
C VAL A 50 -0.45 -7.42 -7.80
N ALA A 51 -1.38 -7.25 -8.74
CA ALA A 51 -1.46 -8.08 -9.95
C ALA A 51 -0.23 -7.94 -10.86
N HIS A 52 0.45 -6.78 -10.85
CA HIS A 52 1.70 -6.56 -11.56
C HIS A 52 2.88 -7.31 -10.91
N CYS A 53 2.84 -7.56 -9.60
CA CYS A 53 3.93 -8.15 -8.83
C CYS A 53 4.07 -9.65 -9.12
N ARG A 54 4.94 -9.98 -10.07
CA ARG A 54 5.31 -11.35 -10.47
C ARG A 54 6.76 -11.40 -10.95
N PRO A 55 7.41 -12.57 -10.95
CA PRO A 55 8.78 -12.68 -11.42
C PRO A 55 8.97 -12.13 -12.83
N GLY A 56 10.00 -11.30 -13.00
CA GLY A 56 10.33 -10.63 -14.28
C GLY A 56 9.63 -9.28 -14.49
N ALA A 57 8.64 -8.91 -13.68
CA ALA A 57 8.00 -7.61 -13.76
C ALA A 57 8.97 -6.48 -13.35
N SER A 58 8.87 -5.33 -14.02
CA SER A 58 9.75 -4.19 -13.79
C SER A 58 9.35 -3.40 -12.55
N LEU A 59 10.31 -3.09 -11.68
CA LEU A 59 10.12 -2.21 -10.54
C LEU A 59 9.76 -0.77 -10.96
N ALA A 60 10.34 -0.27 -12.04
CA ALA A 60 10.00 1.06 -12.57
C ALA A 60 8.57 1.11 -13.14
N GLN A 61 8.10 0.01 -13.76
CA GLN A 61 6.71 -0.07 -14.23
C GLN A 61 5.73 -0.14 -13.07
N LEU A 62 6.07 -0.82 -11.97
CA LEU A 62 5.25 -0.85 -10.76
C LEU A 62 5.05 0.58 -10.20
N ASP A 63 6.12 1.35 -10.05
CA ASP A 63 6.05 2.76 -9.64
C ASP A 63 5.19 3.59 -10.61
N GLY A 64 5.42 3.43 -11.90
CA GLY A 64 4.67 4.15 -12.94
C GLY A 64 3.17 3.86 -12.90
N LEU A 65 2.78 2.60 -12.74
CA LEU A 65 1.39 2.15 -12.64
C LEU A 65 0.69 2.79 -11.44
N ILE A 66 1.30 2.71 -10.26
CA ILE A 66 0.72 3.28 -9.03
C ILE A 66 0.55 4.80 -9.15
N ARG A 67 1.60 5.51 -9.60
CA ARG A 67 1.54 6.97 -9.75
C ARG A 67 0.56 7.43 -10.82
N ALA A 68 0.44 6.68 -11.91
CA ALA A 68 -0.56 6.98 -12.95
C ALA A 68 -1.98 6.84 -12.42
N GLY A 69 -2.31 5.75 -11.74
CA GLY A 69 -3.63 5.54 -11.15
C GLY A 69 -3.99 6.61 -10.09
N ILE A 70 -3.02 6.99 -9.25
CA ILE A 70 -3.21 8.08 -8.28
C ILE A 70 -3.41 9.44 -8.98
N ALA A 71 -2.69 9.71 -10.07
CA ALA A 71 -2.89 10.93 -10.86
C ALA A 71 -4.28 10.96 -11.52
N GLU A 72 -4.78 9.83 -12.02
CA GLU A 72 -6.13 9.69 -12.57
C GLU A 72 -7.23 9.92 -11.50
N ALA A 73 -6.94 9.58 -10.25
CA ALA A 73 -7.81 9.89 -9.12
C ALA A 73 -7.85 11.39 -8.77
N GLY A 74 -7.02 12.23 -9.43
CA GLY A 74 -6.97 13.67 -9.24
C GLY A 74 -5.81 14.17 -8.37
N TYR A 75 -4.84 13.30 -8.03
CA TYR A 75 -3.71 13.64 -7.16
C TYR A 75 -2.35 13.44 -7.86
N PRO A 76 -2.05 14.22 -8.91
CA PRO A 76 -0.79 14.11 -9.63
C PRO A 76 0.40 14.47 -8.71
N GLY A 77 1.51 13.74 -8.87
CA GLY A 77 2.71 13.95 -8.06
C GLY A 77 2.72 13.23 -6.71
N GLN A 78 1.67 12.51 -6.39
CA GLN A 78 1.60 11.65 -5.20
C GLN A 78 1.98 10.19 -5.52
N PRO A 79 2.36 9.40 -4.51
CA PRO A 79 2.86 9.85 -3.20
C PRO A 79 4.29 10.41 -3.28
N SER A 80 4.73 11.14 -2.26
CA SER A 80 6.09 11.67 -2.16
C SER A 80 7.15 10.66 -1.69
N HIS A 81 6.70 9.47 -1.29
CA HIS A 81 7.55 8.34 -0.85
C HIS A 81 7.67 7.26 -1.94
N PRO A 82 8.57 6.27 -1.80
CA PRO A 82 8.55 5.06 -2.62
C PRO A 82 7.19 4.36 -2.52
N VAL A 83 6.74 3.73 -3.59
CA VAL A 83 5.42 3.07 -3.64
C VAL A 83 5.47 1.58 -3.34
N ALA A 84 6.69 1.01 -3.31
CA ALA A 84 6.96 -0.34 -2.85
C ALA A 84 8.46 -0.49 -2.56
N HIS A 85 8.78 -1.36 -1.60
CA HIS A 85 10.14 -1.68 -1.20
C HIS A 85 10.26 -3.10 -0.66
N GLY A 86 11.49 -3.60 -0.58
CA GLY A 86 11.78 -4.85 0.11
C GLY A 86 11.59 -4.70 1.62
N VAL A 87 11.13 -5.76 2.26
CA VAL A 87 11.03 -5.88 3.71
C VAL A 87 11.56 -7.25 4.14
N GLY A 88 12.31 -7.29 5.23
CA GLY A 88 12.93 -8.53 5.70
C GLY A 88 13.79 -8.29 6.91
N ALA A 89 15.11 -8.36 6.77
CA ALA A 89 16.04 -8.07 7.88
C ALA A 89 16.02 -6.59 8.30
N ARG A 90 15.42 -5.74 7.49
CA ARG A 90 15.15 -4.32 7.78
C ARG A 90 13.70 -4.01 7.44
N ALA A 91 13.14 -2.98 8.09
CA ALA A 91 11.81 -2.49 7.75
C ALA A 91 11.75 -1.99 6.29
N HIS A 92 12.83 -1.32 5.84
CA HIS A 92 13.03 -0.93 4.46
C HIS A 92 14.38 -1.46 3.96
N GLU A 93 14.33 -2.24 2.91
CA GLU A 93 15.54 -2.75 2.23
C GLU A 93 15.32 -2.82 0.70
N PRO A 94 16.40 -2.92 -0.11
CA PRO A 94 16.23 -3.16 -1.54
C PRO A 94 15.45 -4.46 -1.83
N PRO A 95 14.69 -4.49 -2.97
CA PRO A 95 14.62 -3.44 -3.98
C PRO A 95 13.63 -2.32 -3.61
N TYR A 96 13.81 -1.15 -4.22
CA TYR A 96 12.84 -0.04 -4.14
C TYR A 96 12.21 0.19 -5.51
N ALA A 97 10.89 0.33 -5.55
CA ALA A 97 10.19 0.72 -6.77
C ALA A 97 10.20 2.24 -6.92
N HIS A 98 10.83 2.74 -7.99
CA HIS A 98 10.81 4.14 -8.41
C HIS A 98 11.13 4.23 -9.91
N GLN A 99 10.76 5.35 -10.56
CA GLN A 99 10.88 5.49 -12.03
C GLN A 99 12.28 5.23 -12.60
N ALA A 100 13.32 5.51 -11.83
CA ALA A 100 14.71 5.23 -12.20
C ALA A 100 15.22 3.88 -11.70
N ALA A 101 14.34 3.05 -11.10
CA ALA A 101 14.75 1.74 -10.62
C ALA A 101 15.15 0.84 -11.80
N GLY A 102 16.36 0.34 -11.77
CA GLY A 102 16.76 -0.81 -12.58
C GLY A 102 16.31 -2.11 -11.91
N GLY A 103 16.16 -3.15 -12.71
CA GLY A 103 15.87 -4.49 -12.21
C GLY A 103 14.39 -4.89 -12.24
N THR A 104 14.20 -6.13 -11.87
CA THR A 104 12.92 -6.82 -11.93
C THR A 104 12.60 -7.44 -10.59
N ILE A 105 11.33 -7.69 -10.37
CA ILE A 105 10.82 -8.47 -9.26
C ILE A 105 11.25 -9.94 -9.44
N GLU A 106 11.68 -10.58 -8.38
CA GLU A 106 12.14 -11.98 -8.40
C GLU A 106 11.36 -12.82 -7.40
N ALA A 107 11.16 -14.10 -7.70
CA ALA A 107 10.56 -15.04 -6.78
C ALA A 107 11.38 -15.14 -5.48
N GLY A 108 10.70 -15.20 -4.34
CA GLY A 108 11.31 -15.20 -3.01
C GLY A 108 11.50 -13.81 -2.39
N MET A 109 11.32 -12.72 -3.15
CA MET A 109 11.27 -11.39 -2.57
C MET A 109 10.03 -11.23 -1.69
N VAL A 110 10.17 -10.46 -0.61
CA VAL A 110 9.04 -9.93 0.16
C VAL A 110 9.00 -8.44 -0.07
N LEU A 111 7.88 -7.93 -0.57
CA LEU A 111 7.68 -6.53 -0.90
C LEU A 111 6.54 -5.95 -0.06
N ALA A 112 6.76 -4.79 0.55
CA ALA A 112 5.68 -3.90 0.97
C ALA A 112 5.19 -3.13 -0.28
N ILE A 113 3.87 -3.06 -0.47
CA ILE A 113 3.23 -2.33 -1.57
C ILE A 113 2.31 -1.30 -0.93
N GLU A 114 2.60 0.00 -1.14
CA GLU A 114 2.09 1.08 -0.30
C GLU A 114 1.57 2.30 -1.10
N PRO A 115 0.60 2.15 -2.02
CA PRO A 115 0.00 3.31 -2.65
C PRO A 115 -0.67 4.21 -1.62
N GLY A 116 -0.45 5.52 -1.73
CA GLY A 116 -1.00 6.52 -0.81
C GLY A 116 -1.34 7.82 -1.51
N ILE A 117 -2.38 8.48 -1.01
CA ILE A 117 -2.85 9.80 -1.44
C ILE A 117 -2.88 10.69 -0.22
N TYR A 118 -2.25 11.87 -0.30
CA TYR A 118 -2.18 12.83 0.79
C TYR A 118 -2.45 14.24 0.26
N TRP A 119 -3.15 15.07 1.05
CA TRP A 119 -3.40 16.46 0.66
C TRP A 119 -3.41 17.38 1.88
N GLU A 120 -2.88 18.57 1.68
CA GLU A 120 -2.79 19.57 2.72
C GLU A 120 -4.18 20.04 3.17
N GLY A 121 -4.39 20.09 4.47
CA GLY A 121 -5.64 20.55 5.08
C GLY A 121 -6.78 19.53 5.05
N GLY A 122 -6.57 18.37 4.45
CA GLY A 122 -7.62 17.34 4.36
C GLY A 122 -7.23 16.02 5.01
N GLY A 123 -6.02 15.51 4.78
CA GLY A 123 -5.60 14.24 5.35
C GLY A 123 -4.89 13.32 4.36
N GLY A 124 -5.15 12.03 4.45
CA GLY A 124 -4.55 11.05 3.55
C GLY A 124 -5.09 9.65 3.77
N LEU A 125 -4.86 8.81 2.78
CA LEU A 125 -5.13 7.38 2.78
C LEU A 125 -3.90 6.65 2.27
N ARG A 126 -3.53 5.54 2.91
CA ARG A 126 -2.53 4.60 2.40
C ARG A 126 -2.98 3.17 2.66
N LEU A 127 -2.88 2.33 1.66
CA LEU A 127 -3.05 0.88 1.80
C LEU A 127 -1.67 0.26 1.71
N GLU A 128 -1.34 -0.61 2.65
CA GLU A 128 -0.04 -1.25 2.66
C GLU A 128 -0.07 -2.62 3.31
N ASP A 129 0.45 -3.59 2.58
CA ASP A 129 0.65 -4.94 3.05
C ASP A 129 1.93 -5.54 2.49
N ASN A 130 2.40 -6.61 3.14
CA ASN A 130 3.56 -7.36 2.71
C ASN A 130 3.15 -8.53 1.82
N PHE A 131 3.88 -8.74 0.74
CA PHE A 131 3.64 -9.78 -0.25
C PHE A 131 4.87 -10.63 -0.48
N LEU A 132 4.73 -11.94 -0.34
CA LEU A 132 5.71 -12.88 -0.86
C LEU A 132 5.53 -13.05 -2.37
N ILE A 133 6.58 -12.83 -3.12
CA ILE A 133 6.59 -13.10 -4.55
C ILE A 133 6.85 -14.59 -4.77
N THR A 134 5.83 -15.28 -5.27
CA THR A 134 5.89 -16.70 -5.63
C THR A 134 6.31 -16.88 -7.09
N SER A 135 6.38 -18.11 -7.57
CA SER A 135 6.60 -18.40 -9.01
C SER A 135 5.50 -17.83 -9.91
N ASP A 136 4.29 -17.66 -9.37
CA ASP A 136 3.07 -17.41 -10.15
C ASP A 136 2.49 -16.00 -9.93
N GLY A 137 2.96 -15.27 -8.90
CA GLY A 137 2.45 -13.94 -8.57
C GLY A 137 2.83 -13.50 -7.16
N ALA A 138 1.98 -12.71 -6.52
CA ALA A 138 2.16 -12.20 -5.17
C ALA A 138 1.16 -12.84 -4.20
N GLU A 139 1.65 -13.34 -3.07
CA GLU A 139 0.86 -13.88 -1.96
C GLU A 139 0.91 -12.93 -0.78
N GLN A 140 -0.24 -12.43 -0.34
CA GLN A 140 -0.32 -11.53 0.80
C GLN A 140 0.06 -12.24 2.10
N LEU A 141 0.96 -11.65 2.85
CA LEU A 141 1.37 -12.11 4.17
C LEU A 141 0.52 -11.44 5.25
N GLY A 142 -0.17 -12.26 6.04
CA GLY A 142 -1.07 -11.76 7.08
C GLY A 142 -2.54 -11.72 6.65
N ARG A 143 -3.42 -11.36 7.59
CA ARG A 143 -4.87 -11.33 7.41
C ARG A 143 -5.46 -10.06 8.00
N ILE A 144 -4.91 -8.91 7.63
CA ILE A 144 -5.46 -7.63 8.07
C ILE A 144 -6.48 -7.20 7.02
N PRO A 145 -7.72 -6.88 7.41
CA PRO A 145 -8.73 -6.39 6.47
C PRO A 145 -8.26 -5.11 5.77
N ASP A 146 -8.44 -5.04 4.45
CA ASP A 146 -8.06 -3.89 3.62
C ASP A 146 -9.17 -2.83 3.56
N ASP A 147 -10.31 -3.09 4.18
CA ASP A 147 -11.51 -2.26 4.13
C ASP A 147 -11.81 -1.64 5.49
N PHE A 148 -11.85 -0.31 5.57
CA PHE A 148 -12.29 0.44 6.75
C PHE A 148 -13.67 0.02 7.25
N ARG A 149 -14.58 -0.36 6.35
CA ARG A 149 -15.93 -0.78 6.68
C ARG A 149 -15.98 -2.03 7.54
N THR A 150 -14.92 -2.82 7.56
CA THR A 150 -14.82 -3.97 8.46
C THR A 150 -14.52 -3.58 9.90
N LEU A 151 -13.98 -2.38 10.13
CA LEU A 151 -13.66 -1.87 11.46
C LEU A 151 -14.86 -1.15 12.11
N GLU A 152 -15.84 -0.67 11.31
CA GLU A 152 -17.09 -0.08 11.82
C GLU A 152 -18.01 -1.09 12.49
N ARG A 153 -17.88 -2.36 12.20
CA ARG A 153 -18.77 -3.43 12.72
C ARG A 153 -18.41 -3.91 14.12
N GLY A 154 -17.64 -3.09 14.85
CA GLY A 154 -17.33 -3.36 16.24
C GLY A 154 -16.77 -4.77 16.43
N VAL A 155 -15.54 -4.88 16.80
CA VAL A 155 -15.08 -6.13 17.43
C VAL A 155 -15.98 -6.33 18.65
N PRO A 156 -16.67 -7.48 18.80
CA PRO A 156 -17.53 -7.74 19.94
C PRO A 156 -16.76 -7.72 21.25
#